data_eb78005bcf21b6a16b76c38beb2a3622
#
_entry.id   eb78005bcf21b6a16b76c38beb2a3622
#
_cell.length_a   1.000
_cell.length_b   1.000
_cell.length_c   1.000
_cell.angle_alpha   90.00
_cell.angle_beta   90.00
_cell.angle_gamma   90.00
#
_symmetry.space_group_name_H-M   'P 1'
#
loop_
_entity.id
_entity.type
_entity.pdbx_description
1 polymer ?
#
loop_
_entity_poly.entity_id
_entity_poly.type
_entity_poly.pdbx_seq_one_letter_code
_entity_poly.pdbx_strand_id
1 'polypeptide(L)'
;MPELPEVEAVRRGLERHLVGRVVTGVEVLEPRALRRQEGGVEAFIRGLAGRRLEAAVRRGKFLWLPLDDGRALSAHLGMSGQLLVRGTGPATSARGQEPGPVGDAPAADAVVADPSVPRVDLTATRAPSLVRDLSVRPRHLRVRLHLTSREADPHPQAGAALDLVDQRMLGGLRLSEMVATSDGASGGEGSPQPFLPQDAAHIARDLLDPAVDHDGVLARMRSSRRGVKALLMDQELVSGVGNIYADEGLWAARVHAASPGRSLGPRVGRRLLEATAEVMRRALKVGGTSFDALYVDAEGAAGFFARELEAYGRAGQECRRCGATMQRQVIGARSHTFCPRCQRRWGTSS
;
A
#
# COMPACT_ATOMS: atom_id res chain seq x y z
N MET A 1 -2.63 7.03 -5.54
CA MET A 1 -2.79 6.34 -4.24
C MET A 1 -2.59 4.87 -4.52
N PRO A 2 -1.71 4.19 -3.81
CA PRO A 2 -1.54 2.76 -3.98
C PRO A 2 -2.86 2.05 -3.72
N GLU A 3 -3.13 1.03 -4.50
CA GLU A 3 -4.27 0.15 -4.34
C GLU A 3 -3.76 -1.19 -3.78
N LEU A 4 -4.61 -2.20 -3.69
CA LEU A 4 -4.24 -3.47 -3.05
C LEU A 4 -2.95 -4.11 -3.63
N PRO A 5 -2.76 -4.22 -4.96
CA PRO A 5 -1.56 -4.88 -5.49
C PRO A 5 -0.25 -4.16 -5.15
N GLU A 6 -0.26 -2.82 -5.15
CA GLU A 6 0.91 -2.03 -4.78
C GLU A 6 1.23 -2.17 -3.28
N VAL A 7 0.20 -2.16 -2.42
CA VAL A 7 0.39 -2.36 -0.97
C VAL A 7 0.87 -3.78 -0.67
N GLU A 8 0.40 -4.78 -1.41
CA GLU A 8 0.88 -6.16 -1.26
C GLU A 8 2.36 -6.31 -1.68
N ALA A 9 2.80 -5.63 -2.73
CA ALA A 9 4.21 -5.62 -3.11
C ALA A 9 5.09 -5.07 -1.98
N VAL A 10 4.66 -3.96 -1.35
CA VAL A 10 5.32 -3.39 -0.17
C VAL A 10 5.29 -4.39 0.99
N ARG A 11 4.13 -4.97 1.34
CA ARG A 11 3.97 -5.94 2.42
C ARG A 11 4.97 -7.10 2.31
N ARG A 12 5.06 -7.70 1.11
CA ARG A 12 6.00 -8.81 0.86
C ARG A 12 7.47 -8.42 1.06
N GLY A 13 7.84 -7.20 0.67
CA GLY A 13 9.18 -6.67 0.93
C GLY A 13 9.43 -6.47 2.42
N LEU A 14 8.48 -5.91 3.16
CA LEU A 14 8.58 -5.76 4.62
C LEU A 14 8.67 -7.13 5.32
N GLU A 15 7.86 -8.11 4.90
CA GLU A 15 7.89 -9.48 5.43
C GLU A 15 9.28 -10.10 5.28
N ARG A 16 9.85 -10.06 4.08
CA ARG A 16 11.18 -10.62 3.79
C ARG A 16 12.29 -9.99 4.62
N HIS A 17 12.26 -8.69 4.76
CA HIS A 17 13.40 -7.93 5.25
C HIS A 17 13.28 -7.49 6.71
N LEU A 18 12.06 -7.30 7.24
CA LEU A 18 11.87 -6.68 8.55
C LEU A 18 11.34 -7.62 9.63
N VAL A 19 10.57 -8.65 9.28
CA VAL A 19 9.97 -9.56 10.27
C VAL A 19 11.05 -10.23 11.11
N GLY A 20 10.88 -10.19 12.44
CA GLY A 20 11.83 -10.71 13.44
C GLY A 20 12.92 -9.72 13.87
N ARG A 21 13.01 -8.52 13.26
CA ARG A 21 13.93 -7.47 13.71
C ARG A 21 13.35 -6.69 14.89
N VAL A 22 14.25 -6.12 15.68
CA VAL A 22 13.92 -5.26 16.82
C VAL A 22 14.20 -3.80 16.45
N VAL A 23 13.31 -2.90 16.84
CA VAL A 23 13.49 -1.45 16.66
C VAL A 23 14.51 -0.95 17.68
N THR A 24 15.68 -0.49 17.21
CA THR A 24 16.76 0.02 18.04
C THR A 24 16.72 1.54 18.21
N GLY A 25 16.03 2.25 17.33
CA GLY A 25 15.89 3.69 17.40
C GLY A 25 14.82 4.21 16.44
N VAL A 26 14.31 5.41 16.70
CA VAL A 26 13.29 6.07 15.88
C VAL A 26 13.68 7.54 15.67
N GLU A 27 13.81 7.95 14.40
CA GLU A 27 13.98 9.33 14.01
C GLU A 27 12.67 9.87 13.42
N VAL A 28 12.12 10.93 14.01
CA VAL A 28 10.95 11.64 13.49
C VAL A 28 11.38 12.99 12.95
N LEU A 29 11.51 13.09 11.64
CA LEU A 29 11.97 14.32 10.96
C LEU A 29 10.81 15.27 10.63
N GLU A 30 9.58 14.73 10.60
CA GLU A 30 8.37 15.50 10.33
C GLU A 30 7.24 15.01 11.24
N PRO A 31 6.94 15.72 12.33
CA PRO A 31 5.90 15.33 13.30
C PRO A 31 4.51 15.14 12.67
N ARG A 32 4.19 15.82 11.58
CA ARG A 32 2.91 15.69 10.87
C ARG A 32 2.70 14.27 10.29
N ALA A 33 3.75 13.49 10.10
CA ALA A 33 3.64 12.09 9.73
C ALA A 33 3.01 11.23 10.85
N LEU A 34 3.02 11.74 12.09
CA LEU A 34 2.42 11.12 13.27
C LEU A 34 1.16 11.85 13.76
N ARG A 35 0.48 12.64 12.91
CA ARG A 35 -0.69 13.46 13.29
C ARG A 35 -1.88 12.68 13.89
N ARG A 36 -1.90 11.36 13.70
CA ARG A 36 -2.92 10.46 14.26
C ARG A 36 -2.41 9.65 15.45
N GLN A 37 -1.15 9.85 15.86
CA GLN A 37 -0.55 9.16 16.99
C GLN A 37 -1.03 9.78 18.31
N GLU A 38 -1.63 8.97 19.16
CA GLU A 38 -1.99 9.36 20.51
C GLU A 38 -0.73 9.58 21.37
N GLY A 39 -0.70 10.66 22.14
CA GLY A 39 0.48 11.02 22.92
C GLY A 39 1.65 11.58 22.14
N GLY A 40 1.49 11.80 20.80
CA GLY A 40 2.45 12.50 19.96
C GLY A 40 3.76 11.75 19.69
N VAL A 41 4.80 12.52 19.32
CA VAL A 41 6.08 11.97 18.88
C VAL A 41 6.78 11.16 19.96
N GLU A 42 6.83 11.68 21.20
CA GLU A 42 7.51 10.99 22.30
C GLU A 42 6.87 9.65 22.67
N ALA A 43 5.52 9.57 22.67
CA ALA A 43 4.81 8.34 22.93
C ALA A 43 5.07 7.31 21.81
N PHE A 44 5.17 7.75 20.56
CA PHE A 44 5.52 6.90 19.42
C PHE A 44 6.93 6.34 19.56
N ILE A 45 7.92 7.17 19.86
CA ILE A 45 9.32 6.75 20.03
C ILE A 45 9.44 5.75 21.18
N ARG A 46 8.92 6.10 22.38
CA ARG A 46 8.96 5.20 23.55
C ARG A 46 8.22 3.88 23.31
N GLY A 47 7.11 3.95 22.59
CA GLY A 47 6.28 2.79 22.31
C GLY A 47 6.89 1.80 21.32
N LEU A 48 7.81 2.24 20.45
CA LEU A 48 8.49 1.40 19.47
C LEU A 48 9.85 0.90 19.93
N ALA A 49 10.54 1.65 20.79
CA ALA A 49 11.88 1.29 21.23
C ALA A 49 11.91 -0.11 21.86
N GLY A 50 12.79 -0.96 21.38
CA GLY A 50 12.95 -2.34 21.83
C GLY A 50 11.87 -3.31 21.36
N ARG A 51 10.89 -2.90 20.54
CA ARG A 51 9.83 -3.77 20.04
C ARG A 51 10.30 -4.60 18.85
N ARG A 52 9.88 -5.87 18.82
CA ARG A 52 10.08 -6.79 17.69
C ARG A 52 8.93 -6.70 16.71
N LEU A 53 9.25 -6.69 15.41
CA LEU A 53 8.27 -6.77 14.31
C LEU A 53 7.96 -8.25 14.07
N GLU A 54 6.73 -8.71 14.34
CA GLU A 54 6.36 -10.12 14.28
C GLU A 54 5.87 -10.58 12.92
N ALA A 55 5.20 -9.69 12.18
CA ALA A 55 4.66 -9.96 10.85
C ALA A 55 4.55 -8.68 10.03
N ALA A 56 4.26 -8.80 8.74
CA ALA A 56 3.79 -7.73 7.88
C ALA A 56 2.42 -8.12 7.33
N VAL A 57 1.38 -7.38 7.68
CA VAL A 57 -0.01 -7.76 7.43
C VAL A 57 -0.74 -6.66 6.67
N ARG A 58 -1.62 -7.07 5.73
CA ARG A 58 -2.42 -6.16 4.93
C ARG A 58 -3.90 -6.59 4.91
N ARG A 59 -4.80 -5.62 5.03
CA ARG A 59 -6.22 -5.76 4.65
C ARG A 59 -6.58 -4.65 3.65
N GLY A 60 -6.91 -5.01 2.42
CA GLY A 60 -7.12 -4.01 1.37
C GLY A 60 -5.89 -3.14 1.13
N LYS A 61 -6.00 -1.84 1.45
CA LYS A 61 -4.91 -0.85 1.34
C LYS A 61 -4.26 -0.52 2.68
N PHE A 62 -4.73 -1.11 3.77
CA PHE A 62 -4.17 -0.93 5.10
C PHE A 62 -3.05 -1.91 5.33
N LEU A 63 -1.95 -1.40 5.86
CA LEU A 63 -0.74 -2.16 6.14
C LEU A 63 -0.35 -1.93 7.59
N TRP A 64 0.02 -2.99 8.29
CA TRP A 64 0.54 -2.88 9.65
C TRP A 64 1.58 -3.96 9.95
N LEU A 65 2.38 -3.69 10.96
CA LEU A 65 3.39 -4.59 11.51
C LEU A 65 3.02 -4.88 12.96
N PRO A 66 2.48 -6.07 13.29
CA PRO A 66 2.29 -6.50 14.67
C PRO A 66 3.60 -6.48 15.45
N LEU A 67 3.52 -6.07 16.73
CA LEU A 67 4.62 -5.97 17.65
C LEU A 67 4.49 -7.05 18.75
N ASP A 68 5.61 -7.36 19.40
CA ASP A 68 5.70 -8.37 20.47
C ASP A 68 4.97 -7.99 21.77
N ASP A 69 4.40 -6.79 21.86
CA ASP A 69 3.63 -6.31 23.01
C ASP A 69 2.11 -6.28 22.76
N GLY A 70 1.62 -6.88 21.67
CA GLY A 70 0.20 -6.96 21.35
C GLY A 70 -0.36 -5.72 20.64
N ARG A 71 0.46 -4.72 20.34
CA ARG A 71 0.12 -3.56 19.49
C ARG A 71 0.57 -3.78 18.05
N ALA A 72 0.27 -2.82 17.20
CA ALA A 72 0.78 -2.80 15.84
C ALA A 72 1.29 -1.42 15.44
N LEU A 73 2.33 -1.38 14.61
CA LEU A 73 2.70 -0.20 13.85
C LEU A 73 1.85 -0.15 12.59
N SER A 74 0.78 0.66 12.62
CA SER A 74 -0.08 0.92 11.46
C SER A 74 0.57 1.92 10.51
N ALA A 75 0.50 1.64 9.21
CA ALA A 75 1.03 2.49 8.16
C ALA A 75 -0.07 2.84 7.13
N HIS A 76 -0.28 4.12 6.91
CA HIS A 76 -1.14 4.64 5.86
C HIS A 76 -0.29 5.36 4.80
N LEU A 77 -0.25 4.82 3.58
CA LEU A 77 0.62 5.36 2.52
C LEU A 77 0.05 6.63 1.85
N GLY A 78 -1.22 6.94 2.05
CA GLY A 78 -1.85 8.11 1.41
C GLY A 78 -1.77 8.03 -0.12
N MET A 79 -1.32 9.12 -0.75
CA MET A 79 -1.18 9.21 -2.21
C MET A 79 0.26 9.11 -2.71
N SER A 80 1.25 9.40 -1.88
CA SER A 80 2.67 9.46 -2.25
C SER A 80 3.59 8.90 -1.18
N GLY A 81 3.05 8.35 -0.10
CA GLY A 81 3.84 7.71 0.95
C GLY A 81 4.39 6.37 0.48
N GLN A 82 5.64 6.12 0.81
CA GLN A 82 6.36 4.88 0.53
C GLN A 82 7.05 4.39 1.79
N LEU A 83 7.09 3.09 1.97
CA LEU A 83 7.87 2.41 2.98
C LEU A 83 9.05 1.72 2.29
N LEU A 84 10.24 2.23 2.54
CA LEU A 84 11.47 1.75 1.92
C LEU A 84 12.31 1.00 2.95
N VAL A 85 12.70 -0.21 2.60
CA VAL A 85 13.66 -1.02 3.38
C VAL A 85 15.06 -0.61 2.99
N ARG A 86 15.89 -0.29 3.99
CA ARG A 86 17.23 0.21 3.82
C ARG A 86 18.26 -0.72 4.47
N GLY A 87 19.50 -0.75 3.97
CA GLY A 87 20.60 -1.49 4.59
C GLY A 87 20.61 -3.01 4.40
N THR A 88 19.63 -3.59 3.71
CA THR A 88 19.47 -5.06 3.56
C THR A 88 19.88 -5.61 2.19
N GLY A 89 20.47 -4.77 1.32
CA GLY A 89 20.86 -5.14 -0.04
C GLY A 89 22.38 -5.20 -0.24
N PRO A 90 22.87 -5.77 -1.36
CA PRO A 90 24.29 -5.70 -1.70
C PRO A 90 24.70 -4.23 -1.85
N ALA A 91 25.80 -3.84 -1.20
CA ALA A 91 26.39 -2.56 -1.45
C ALA A 91 26.82 -2.49 -2.90
N THR A 92 26.27 -1.54 -3.64
CA THR A 92 26.91 -1.11 -4.88
C THR A 92 28.15 -0.33 -4.47
N SER A 93 29.31 -0.89 -4.74
CA SER A 93 30.58 -0.20 -4.61
C SER A 93 30.55 1.08 -5.47
N ALA A 94 30.19 2.19 -4.89
CA ALA A 94 30.65 3.48 -5.37
C ALA A 94 32.16 3.44 -5.17
N ARG A 95 32.91 3.60 -6.25
CA ARG A 95 34.34 3.47 -6.32
C ARG A 95 35.08 4.13 -5.17
N GLY A 96 35.85 3.35 -4.42
CA GLY A 96 37.12 3.78 -3.83
C GLY A 96 37.03 4.72 -2.66
N GLN A 97 36.44 4.31 -1.54
CA GLN A 97 36.86 4.79 -0.23
C GLN A 97 36.76 3.61 0.75
N GLU A 98 37.88 3.21 1.32
CA GLU A 98 37.96 2.25 2.42
C GLU A 98 37.24 2.84 3.65
N PRO A 99 36.44 2.03 4.38
CA PRO A 99 35.80 2.49 5.61
C PRO A 99 36.84 2.70 6.68
N GLY A 100 36.88 3.90 7.22
CA GLY A 100 37.64 4.20 8.44
C GLY A 100 37.08 3.45 9.66
N PRO A 101 37.83 3.29 10.75
CA PRO A 101 37.45 2.48 11.89
C PRO A 101 36.18 3.01 12.56
N VAL A 102 35.22 2.12 12.77
CA VAL A 102 33.93 2.39 13.42
C VAL A 102 34.17 2.53 14.93
N GLY A 103 33.98 3.72 15.46
CA GLY A 103 33.87 3.94 16.91
C GLY A 103 32.51 3.44 17.44
N ASP A 104 32.52 3.07 18.74
CA ASP A 104 31.35 2.57 19.47
C ASP A 104 30.09 3.44 19.27
N ALA A 105 28.94 2.78 19.07
CA ALA A 105 27.67 3.44 18.86
C ALA A 105 27.25 4.21 20.13
N PRO A 106 26.93 5.49 20.04
CA PRO A 106 26.39 6.24 21.17
C PRO A 106 24.93 5.86 21.42
N ALA A 107 24.58 5.86 22.72
CA ALA A 107 23.22 5.73 23.22
C ALA A 107 22.26 6.73 22.56
N ALA A 108 20.97 6.37 22.52
CA ALA A 108 19.87 7.03 21.82
C ALA A 108 19.64 8.49 22.28
N ASP A 109 20.49 9.39 21.81
CA ASP A 109 20.22 10.83 21.80
C ASP A 109 19.75 11.22 20.39
N ALA A 110 18.75 12.11 20.32
CA ALA A 110 18.15 12.58 19.09
C ALA A 110 19.24 13.07 18.12
N VAL A 111 19.56 12.27 17.10
CA VAL A 111 20.54 12.61 16.08
C VAL A 111 20.01 13.79 15.30
N VAL A 112 20.54 14.98 15.58
CA VAL A 112 20.33 16.18 14.77
C VAL A 112 20.84 15.88 13.36
N ALA A 113 19.94 15.98 12.40
CA ALA A 113 20.21 15.69 11.00
C ALA A 113 21.36 16.56 10.47
N ASP A 114 22.46 15.94 10.06
CA ASP A 114 23.57 16.62 9.40
C ASP A 114 23.08 17.25 8.08
N PRO A 115 23.09 18.59 7.94
CA PRO A 115 22.62 19.28 6.75
C PRO A 115 23.55 19.09 5.53
N SER A 116 24.75 18.57 5.72
CA SER A 116 25.75 18.40 4.65
C SER A 116 25.52 17.17 3.78
N VAL A 117 24.71 16.20 4.24
CA VAL A 117 24.40 14.98 3.46
C VAL A 117 23.43 15.30 2.31
N PRO A 118 23.82 15.07 1.04
CA PRO A 118 22.95 15.33 -0.11
C PRO A 118 21.64 14.55 -0.01
N ARG A 119 20.50 15.24 -0.18
CA ARG A 119 19.20 14.62 -0.21
C ARG A 119 18.89 14.16 -1.62
N VAL A 120 18.70 12.85 -1.81
CA VAL A 120 18.39 12.26 -3.12
C VAL A 120 16.90 11.93 -3.22
N ASP A 121 16.30 12.23 -4.36
CA ASP A 121 14.93 11.82 -4.65
C ASP A 121 14.91 10.33 -5.04
N LEU A 122 14.79 9.47 -4.04
CA LEU A 122 14.73 8.02 -4.23
C LEU A 122 13.45 7.56 -4.92
N THR A 123 12.42 8.42 -4.98
CA THR A 123 11.16 8.09 -5.65
C THR A 123 11.26 8.24 -7.15
N ALA A 124 12.18 9.08 -7.63
CA ALA A 124 12.47 9.27 -9.06
C ALA A 124 13.54 8.33 -9.61
N THR A 125 14.27 7.62 -8.74
CA THR A 125 15.35 6.72 -9.17
C THR A 125 14.81 5.31 -9.47
N ARG A 126 15.30 4.73 -10.56
CA ARG A 126 15.05 3.33 -10.93
C ARG A 126 16.18 2.40 -10.47
N ALA A 127 17.01 2.84 -9.55
CA ALA A 127 18.15 2.08 -9.04
C ALA A 127 17.85 1.49 -7.65
N PRO A 128 17.41 0.22 -7.56
CA PRO A 128 17.12 -0.44 -6.27
C PRO A 128 18.30 -0.44 -5.30
N SER A 129 19.52 -0.48 -5.82
CA SER A 129 20.75 -0.40 -5.02
C SER A 129 20.87 0.92 -4.24
N LEU A 130 20.48 2.03 -4.87
CA LEU A 130 20.50 3.35 -4.24
C LEU A 130 19.44 3.48 -3.12
N VAL A 131 18.29 2.81 -3.30
CA VAL A 131 17.24 2.76 -2.27
C VAL A 131 17.74 2.04 -1.02
N ARG A 132 18.57 1.01 -1.16
CA ARG A 132 19.09 0.21 -0.03
C ARG A 132 20.30 0.83 0.68
N ASP A 133 20.96 1.79 0.05
CA ASP A 133 22.15 2.44 0.62
C ASP A 133 21.76 3.41 1.74
N LEU A 134 22.10 3.06 3.00
CA LEU A 134 21.83 3.88 4.19
C LEU A 134 22.57 5.21 4.20
N SER A 135 23.69 5.33 3.50
CA SER A 135 24.45 6.61 3.40
C SER A 135 23.70 7.66 2.58
N VAL A 136 22.76 7.21 1.72
CA VAL A 136 21.92 8.10 0.90
C VAL A 136 20.69 8.52 1.70
N ARG A 137 20.48 9.83 1.88
CA ARG A 137 19.30 10.35 2.58
C ARG A 137 18.15 10.66 1.59
N PRO A 138 16.95 10.06 1.75
CA PRO A 138 15.80 10.38 0.90
C PRO A 138 15.36 11.84 1.07
N ARG A 139 15.05 12.53 -0.03
CA ARG A 139 14.61 13.94 -0.03
C ARG A 139 13.37 14.19 0.84
N HIS A 140 12.43 13.27 0.85
CA HIS A 140 11.15 13.40 1.57
C HIS A 140 11.03 12.39 2.72
N LEU A 141 12.15 12.05 3.35
CA LEU A 141 12.18 11.22 4.55
C LEU A 141 11.41 11.92 5.67
N ARG A 142 10.45 11.20 6.28
CA ARG A 142 9.59 11.72 7.34
C ARG A 142 9.83 11.04 8.68
N VAL A 143 9.97 9.71 8.64
CA VAL A 143 10.27 8.88 9.79
C VAL A 143 11.26 7.81 9.36
N ARG A 144 12.25 7.52 10.20
CA ARG A 144 13.15 6.37 10.07
C ARG A 144 13.08 5.53 11.33
N LEU A 145 12.90 4.22 11.16
CA LEU A 145 13.07 3.24 12.22
C LEU A 145 14.40 2.54 12.00
N HIS A 146 15.31 2.61 12.96
CA HIS A 146 16.52 1.81 12.99
C HIS A 146 16.21 0.43 13.52
N LEU A 147 16.78 -0.60 12.92
CA LEU A 147 16.47 -1.99 13.19
C LEU A 147 17.74 -2.80 13.43
N THR A 148 17.63 -3.85 14.23
CA THR A 148 18.73 -4.80 14.42
C THR A 148 19.17 -5.42 13.10
N SER A 149 20.46 -5.69 12.95
CA SER A 149 21.01 -6.48 11.85
C SER A 149 20.66 -7.97 12.00
N ARG A 150 20.79 -8.73 10.93
CA ARG A 150 20.77 -10.20 10.90
C ARG A 150 22.11 -10.71 10.36
N GLU A 151 22.54 -11.90 10.79
CA GLU A 151 23.76 -12.52 10.23
C GLU A 151 23.68 -12.73 8.72
N ALA A 152 22.46 -12.99 8.21
CA ALA A 152 22.21 -13.14 6.77
C ALA A 152 22.18 -11.81 5.98
N ASP A 153 22.29 -10.67 6.66
CA ASP A 153 22.34 -9.37 5.96
C ASP A 153 23.70 -9.23 5.25
N PRO A 154 23.73 -8.76 3.99
CA PRO A 154 24.99 -8.61 3.24
C PRO A 154 26.03 -7.72 3.91
N HIS A 155 25.55 -6.75 4.71
CA HIS A 155 26.36 -5.85 5.52
C HIS A 155 25.78 -5.71 6.94
N PRO A 156 25.94 -6.71 7.82
CA PRO A 156 25.33 -6.69 9.16
C PRO A 156 25.76 -5.47 9.99
N GLN A 157 26.95 -4.97 9.78
CA GLN A 157 27.51 -3.81 10.50
C GLN A 157 26.88 -2.47 10.08
N ALA A 158 26.31 -2.37 8.87
CA ALA A 158 25.65 -1.16 8.37
C ALA A 158 24.25 -0.95 8.97
N GLY A 159 23.71 -1.95 9.67
CA GLY A 159 22.36 -1.91 10.20
C GLY A 159 21.29 -2.08 9.13
N ALA A 160 20.03 -1.99 9.55
CA ALA A 160 18.87 -1.96 8.69
C ALA A 160 17.93 -0.85 9.14
N ALA A 161 17.15 -0.30 8.24
CA ALA A 161 16.14 0.69 8.58
C ALA A 161 14.89 0.56 7.73
N LEU A 162 13.77 1.08 8.28
CA LEU A 162 12.52 1.32 7.56
C LEU A 162 12.29 2.82 7.47
N ASP A 163 12.25 3.36 6.27
CA ASP A 163 11.99 4.76 5.98
C ASP A 163 10.55 4.98 5.51
N LEU A 164 9.82 5.89 6.18
CA LEU A 164 8.62 6.50 5.59
C LEU A 164 9.06 7.73 4.79
N VAL A 165 8.87 7.66 3.48
CA VAL A 165 9.13 8.75 2.53
C VAL A 165 7.80 9.23 1.97
N ASP A 166 7.47 10.53 2.10
CA ASP A 166 6.19 11.07 1.59
C ASP A 166 6.32 12.52 1.16
N GLN A 167 6.19 12.77 -0.14
CA GLN A 167 6.26 14.13 -0.70
C GLN A 167 5.07 14.99 -0.28
N ARG A 168 3.85 14.41 -0.29
CA ARG A 168 2.59 15.16 -0.11
C ARG A 168 2.09 15.20 1.33
N MET A 169 2.76 14.51 2.25
CA MET A 169 2.39 14.43 3.67
C MET A 169 0.96 13.93 3.93
N LEU A 170 0.47 13.04 3.07
CA LEU A 170 -0.86 12.41 3.21
C LEU A 170 -0.81 11.06 3.89
N GLY A 171 0.35 10.42 3.88
CA GLY A 171 0.66 9.22 4.63
C GLY A 171 0.93 9.47 6.11
N GLY A 172 1.24 8.42 6.85
CA GLY A 172 1.63 8.50 8.25
C GLY A 172 1.72 7.16 8.92
N LEU A 173 2.32 7.17 10.10
CA LEU A 173 2.48 6.02 11.00
C LEU A 173 1.75 6.29 12.31
N ARG A 174 1.34 5.22 12.98
CA ARG A 174 0.83 5.26 14.35
C ARG A 174 0.96 3.89 15.02
N LEU A 175 1.06 3.89 16.34
CA LEU A 175 0.83 2.71 17.16
C LEU A 175 -0.67 2.55 17.41
N SER A 176 -1.17 1.34 17.26
CA SER A 176 -2.57 1.01 17.45
C SER A 176 -2.69 -0.28 18.26
N GLU A 177 -3.66 -0.31 19.16
CA GLU A 177 -4.06 -1.54 19.85
C GLU A 177 -4.62 -2.54 18.83
N MET A 178 -4.39 -3.83 19.06
CA MET A 178 -4.98 -4.90 18.25
C MET A 178 -6.32 -5.33 18.83
N VAL A 179 -7.31 -5.47 17.97
CA VAL A 179 -8.66 -5.94 18.32
C VAL A 179 -8.98 -7.22 17.53
N ALA A 180 -9.82 -8.08 18.08
CA ALA A 180 -10.26 -9.29 17.41
C ALA A 180 -11.11 -8.94 16.17
N THR A 181 -10.95 -9.74 15.12
CA THR A 181 -11.83 -9.67 13.94
C THR A 181 -13.26 -10.08 14.32
N SER A 182 -14.26 -9.42 13.74
CA SER A 182 -15.67 -9.70 14.04
C SER A 182 -16.13 -11.08 13.56
N ASP A 183 -15.43 -11.68 12.63
CA ASP A 183 -15.74 -12.98 12.01
C ASP A 183 -14.81 -14.12 12.48
N GLY A 184 -13.87 -13.84 13.38
CA GLY A 184 -12.91 -14.82 13.92
C GLY A 184 -11.88 -15.33 12.91
N ALA A 185 -11.90 -14.89 11.66
CA ALA A 185 -10.91 -15.26 10.66
C ALA A 185 -9.69 -14.33 10.74
N SER A 186 -8.61 -14.68 10.03
CA SER A 186 -7.37 -13.89 9.95
C SER A 186 -7.62 -12.39 9.81
N GLY A 187 -6.83 -11.56 10.48
CA GLY A 187 -6.88 -10.10 10.36
C GLY A 187 -6.63 -9.59 8.95
N GLY A 188 -5.79 -10.28 8.18
CA GLY A 188 -5.43 -9.95 6.81
C GLY A 188 -4.36 -10.85 6.24
N GLU A 189 -3.94 -10.58 5.01
CA GLU A 189 -2.85 -11.30 4.35
C GLU A 189 -1.53 -11.07 5.08
N GLY A 190 -0.80 -12.13 5.36
CA GLY A 190 0.52 -12.12 6.02
C GLY A 190 0.49 -12.53 7.50
N SER A 191 -0.67 -12.84 8.10
CA SER A 191 -0.77 -13.40 9.45
C SER A 191 -2.00 -14.29 9.59
N PRO A 192 -1.90 -15.46 10.23
CA PRO A 192 -3.05 -16.31 10.53
C PRO A 192 -3.89 -15.79 11.71
N GLN A 193 -3.38 -14.82 12.47
CA GLN A 193 -4.00 -14.35 13.71
C GLN A 193 -5.30 -13.59 13.45
N PRO A 194 -6.38 -13.82 14.23
CA PRO A 194 -7.67 -13.17 14.06
C PRO A 194 -7.71 -11.78 14.72
N PHE A 195 -6.66 -10.98 14.49
CA PHE A 195 -6.51 -9.64 15.05
C PHE A 195 -6.15 -8.64 13.96
N LEU A 196 -6.61 -7.39 14.13
CA LEU A 196 -6.25 -6.24 13.30
C LEU A 196 -6.16 -4.98 14.15
N PRO A 197 -5.46 -3.94 13.69
CA PRO A 197 -5.42 -2.67 14.40
C PRO A 197 -6.81 -2.06 14.54
N GLN A 198 -7.09 -1.48 15.70
CA GLN A 198 -8.37 -0.82 15.99
C GLN A 198 -8.72 0.25 14.94
N ASP A 199 -7.73 0.98 14.45
CA ASP A 199 -7.93 1.98 13.41
C ASP A 199 -8.24 1.39 12.01
N ALA A 200 -8.06 0.08 11.82
CA ALA A 200 -8.45 -0.66 10.63
C ALA A 200 -9.71 -1.53 10.81
N ALA A 201 -10.34 -1.53 12.00
CA ALA A 201 -11.47 -2.40 12.34
C ALA A 201 -12.71 -2.16 11.44
N HIS A 202 -12.87 -0.94 10.92
CA HIS A 202 -13.95 -0.56 10.01
C HIS A 202 -13.71 -1.00 8.56
N ILE A 203 -12.51 -1.49 8.23
CA ILE A 203 -12.14 -1.86 6.86
C ILE A 203 -12.65 -3.27 6.53
N ALA A 204 -13.44 -3.36 5.47
CA ALA A 204 -13.95 -4.64 4.99
C ALA A 204 -12.82 -5.55 4.45
N ARG A 205 -13.11 -6.85 4.32
CA ARG A 205 -12.24 -7.77 3.59
C ARG A 205 -12.13 -7.38 2.12
N ASP A 206 -11.01 -7.64 1.51
CA ASP A 206 -10.83 -7.44 0.07
C ASP A 206 -11.26 -8.67 -0.73
N LEU A 207 -11.42 -8.52 -2.05
CA LEU A 207 -11.91 -9.58 -2.93
C LEU A 207 -10.94 -10.76 -3.10
N LEU A 208 -9.73 -10.67 -2.59
CA LEU A 208 -8.72 -11.73 -2.64
C LEU A 208 -8.60 -12.47 -1.30
N ASP A 209 -9.20 -11.93 -0.25
CA ASP A 209 -9.24 -12.54 1.08
C ASP A 209 -10.11 -13.82 1.03
N PRO A 210 -9.59 -15.00 1.42
CA PRO A 210 -10.36 -16.25 1.39
C PRO A 210 -11.59 -16.23 2.32
N ALA A 211 -11.62 -15.35 3.33
CA ALA A 211 -12.74 -15.20 4.25
C ALA A 211 -13.75 -14.12 3.80
N VAL A 212 -13.63 -13.57 2.57
CA VAL A 212 -14.59 -12.57 2.09
C VAL A 212 -15.95 -13.18 1.80
N ASP A 213 -17.02 -12.59 2.37
CA ASP A 213 -18.40 -12.94 2.05
C ASP A 213 -18.86 -12.23 0.77
N HIS A 214 -18.60 -12.85 -0.39
CA HIS A 214 -18.99 -12.31 -1.69
C HIS A 214 -20.49 -12.09 -1.83
N ASP A 215 -21.33 -12.98 -1.26
CA ASP A 215 -22.78 -12.86 -1.36
C ASP A 215 -23.30 -11.73 -0.47
N GLY A 216 -22.74 -11.53 0.72
CA GLY A 216 -23.03 -10.39 1.59
C GLY A 216 -22.60 -9.07 0.98
N VAL A 217 -21.40 -8.99 0.38
CA VAL A 217 -20.94 -7.81 -0.37
C VAL A 217 -21.93 -7.49 -1.50
N LEU A 218 -22.32 -8.48 -2.29
CA LEU A 218 -23.26 -8.29 -3.38
C LEU A 218 -24.66 -7.87 -2.89
N ALA A 219 -25.16 -8.44 -1.80
CA ALA A 219 -26.42 -8.04 -1.20
C ALA A 219 -26.41 -6.58 -0.77
N ARG A 220 -25.35 -6.13 -0.10
CA ARG A 220 -25.14 -4.71 0.29
C ARG A 220 -25.02 -3.79 -0.93
N MET A 221 -24.31 -4.20 -1.99
CA MET A 221 -24.28 -3.43 -3.25
C MET A 221 -25.68 -3.26 -3.84
N ARG A 222 -26.46 -4.32 -3.88
CA ARG A 222 -27.81 -4.34 -4.46
C ARG A 222 -28.86 -3.59 -3.65
N SER A 223 -28.66 -3.37 -2.37
CA SER A 223 -29.54 -2.51 -1.55
C SER A 223 -29.29 -1.01 -1.78
N SER A 224 -28.22 -0.64 -2.51
CA SER A 224 -27.79 0.74 -2.64
C SER A 224 -28.24 1.42 -3.94
N ARG A 225 -28.56 2.71 -3.85
CA ARG A 225 -28.81 3.59 -5.00
C ARG A 225 -27.51 4.22 -5.55
N ARG A 226 -26.40 4.10 -4.87
CA ARG A 226 -25.09 4.62 -5.29
C ARG A 226 -24.64 3.93 -6.57
N GLY A 227 -23.85 4.64 -7.38
CA GLY A 227 -23.23 4.07 -8.59
C GLY A 227 -22.26 2.94 -8.24
N VAL A 228 -22.22 1.91 -9.08
CA VAL A 228 -21.43 0.69 -8.84
C VAL A 228 -19.95 0.98 -8.63
N LYS A 229 -19.37 1.95 -9.34
CA LYS A 229 -17.97 2.35 -9.12
C LYS A 229 -17.74 2.87 -7.70
N ALA A 230 -18.66 3.70 -7.20
CA ALA A 230 -18.56 4.24 -5.85
C ALA A 230 -18.67 3.14 -4.78
N LEU A 231 -19.46 2.09 -5.04
CA LEU A 231 -19.59 0.92 -4.18
C LEU A 231 -18.33 0.05 -4.20
N LEU A 232 -17.75 -0.21 -5.37
CA LEU A 232 -16.46 -0.94 -5.48
C LEU A 232 -15.30 -0.23 -4.77
N MET A 233 -15.34 1.10 -4.68
CA MET A 233 -14.28 1.89 -4.05
C MET A 233 -14.52 2.18 -2.57
N ASP A 234 -15.63 1.73 -2.03
CA ASP A 234 -16.00 1.87 -0.62
C ASP A 234 -15.26 0.84 0.23
N GLN A 235 -14.26 1.30 0.98
CA GLN A 235 -13.38 0.42 1.76
C GLN A 235 -14.09 -0.26 2.94
N GLU A 236 -15.29 0.20 3.33
CA GLU A 236 -16.13 -0.45 4.35
C GLU A 236 -17.07 -1.51 3.73
N LEU A 237 -17.20 -1.53 2.41
CA LEU A 237 -18.00 -2.52 1.68
C LEU A 237 -17.12 -3.63 1.11
N VAL A 238 -16.07 -3.25 0.38
CA VAL A 238 -15.02 -4.11 -0.15
C VAL A 238 -13.73 -3.32 -0.24
N SER A 239 -12.69 -3.78 0.45
CA SER A 239 -11.47 -2.99 0.51
C SER A 239 -10.51 -3.30 -0.64
N GLY A 240 -9.46 -2.48 -0.77
CA GLY A 240 -8.37 -2.71 -1.72
C GLY A 240 -8.59 -2.11 -3.11
N VAL A 241 -9.83 -2.03 -3.58
CA VAL A 241 -10.14 -1.45 -4.89
C VAL A 241 -10.03 0.07 -4.87
N GLY A 242 -9.32 0.63 -5.82
CA GLY A 242 -9.25 2.07 -6.05
C GLY A 242 -9.69 2.43 -7.47
N ASN A 243 -9.20 3.56 -7.99
CA ASN A 243 -9.69 4.10 -9.26
C ASN A 243 -9.26 3.24 -10.47
N ILE A 244 -8.06 2.69 -10.43
CA ILE A 244 -7.48 1.88 -11.51
C ILE A 244 -8.25 0.56 -11.60
N TYR A 245 -8.25 -0.21 -10.52
CA TYR A 245 -8.87 -1.54 -10.52
C TYR A 245 -10.39 -1.50 -10.57
N ALA A 246 -11.04 -0.39 -10.16
CA ALA A 246 -12.45 -0.18 -10.41
C ALA A 246 -12.76 -0.01 -11.90
N ASP A 247 -11.99 0.80 -12.65
CA ASP A 247 -12.19 0.96 -14.09
C ASP A 247 -11.92 -0.33 -14.85
N GLU A 248 -10.84 -1.04 -14.52
CA GLU A 248 -10.49 -2.32 -15.13
C GLU A 248 -11.54 -3.41 -14.86
N GLY A 249 -11.96 -3.56 -13.61
CA GLY A 249 -13.00 -4.53 -13.22
C GLY A 249 -14.34 -4.25 -13.89
N LEU A 250 -14.76 -2.98 -13.94
CA LEU A 250 -15.98 -2.55 -14.63
C LEU A 250 -15.91 -2.83 -16.13
N TRP A 251 -14.76 -2.57 -16.78
CA TRP A 251 -14.57 -2.86 -18.19
C TRP A 251 -14.58 -4.38 -18.44
N ALA A 252 -13.87 -5.14 -17.64
CA ALA A 252 -13.82 -6.60 -17.74
C ALA A 252 -15.22 -7.22 -17.59
N ALA A 253 -16.00 -6.74 -16.63
CA ALA A 253 -17.37 -7.19 -16.36
C ALA A 253 -18.43 -6.56 -17.29
N ARG A 254 -18.10 -5.65 -18.17
CA ARG A 254 -19.03 -4.91 -19.05
C ARG A 254 -20.14 -4.18 -18.26
N VAL A 255 -19.78 -3.56 -17.13
CA VAL A 255 -20.68 -2.82 -16.26
C VAL A 255 -20.36 -1.33 -16.32
N HIS A 256 -21.39 -0.50 -16.48
CA HIS A 256 -21.20 0.96 -16.47
C HIS A 256 -21.11 1.48 -15.03
N ALA A 257 -20.13 2.32 -14.74
CA ALA A 257 -19.80 2.83 -13.42
C ALA A 257 -20.96 3.53 -12.68
N ALA A 258 -21.79 4.27 -13.43
CA ALA A 258 -22.92 5.03 -12.89
C ALA A 258 -24.21 4.20 -12.77
N SER A 259 -24.22 2.93 -13.18
CA SER A 259 -25.38 2.05 -12.93
C SER A 259 -25.60 1.92 -11.43
N PRO A 260 -26.84 2.13 -10.92
CA PRO A 260 -27.11 1.99 -9.50
C PRO A 260 -26.88 0.55 -9.02
N GLY A 261 -26.35 0.38 -7.80
CA GLY A 261 -26.14 -0.95 -7.22
C GLY A 261 -27.41 -1.81 -7.26
N ARG A 262 -28.58 -1.21 -6.96
CA ARG A 262 -29.89 -1.89 -7.01
C ARG A 262 -30.28 -2.46 -8.38
N SER A 263 -29.68 -1.97 -9.46
CA SER A 263 -29.92 -2.49 -10.81
C SER A 263 -29.01 -3.66 -11.20
N LEU A 264 -28.07 -4.05 -10.33
CA LEU A 264 -27.24 -5.23 -10.55
C LEU A 264 -28.04 -6.52 -10.35
N GLY A 265 -28.26 -7.26 -11.43
CA GLY A 265 -28.74 -8.65 -11.29
C GLY A 265 -27.68 -9.52 -10.61
N PRO A 266 -28.06 -10.61 -9.89
CA PRO A 266 -27.12 -11.44 -9.14
C PRO A 266 -25.95 -11.97 -9.97
N ARG A 267 -26.21 -12.45 -11.18
CA ARG A 267 -25.17 -12.97 -12.10
C ARG A 267 -24.18 -11.89 -12.54
N VAL A 268 -24.68 -10.69 -12.82
CA VAL A 268 -23.86 -9.55 -13.25
C VAL A 268 -23.00 -9.05 -12.09
N GLY A 269 -23.59 -8.96 -10.90
CA GLY A 269 -22.85 -8.55 -9.70
C GLY A 269 -21.74 -9.53 -9.35
N ARG A 270 -22.03 -10.84 -9.37
CA ARG A 270 -21.01 -11.88 -9.11
C ARG A 270 -19.86 -11.78 -10.12
N ARG A 271 -20.19 -11.69 -11.44
CA ARG A 271 -19.19 -11.48 -12.50
C ARG A 271 -18.35 -10.22 -12.27
N LEU A 272 -18.96 -9.14 -11.76
CA LEU A 272 -18.21 -7.89 -11.48
C LEU A 272 -17.18 -8.09 -10.36
N LEU A 273 -17.56 -8.72 -9.26
CA LEU A 273 -16.63 -8.98 -8.15
C LEU A 273 -15.51 -9.93 -8.60
N GLU A 274 -15.85 -11.01 -9.30
CA GLU A 274 -14.88 -11.98 -9.86
C GLU A 274 -13.92 -11.33 -10.86
N ALA A 275 -14.44 -10.53 -11.80
CA ALA A 275 -13.61 -9.83 -12.78
C ALA A 275 -12.66 -8.81 -12.11
N THR A 276 -13.13 -8.10 -11.09
CA THR A 276 -12.29 -7.16 -10.34
C THR A 276 -11.20 -7.91 -9.56
N ALA A 277 -11.53 -9.02 -8.90
CA ALA A 277 -10.57 -9.88 -8.23
C ALA A 277 -9.51 -10.42 -9.21
N GLU A 278 -9.92 -10.87 -10.39
CA GLU A 278 -8.99 -11.41 -11.39
C GLU A 278 -8.03 -10.36 -11.94
N VAL A 279 -8.50 -9.13 -12.19
CA VAL A 279 -7.62 -8.01 -12.58
C VAL A 279 -6.58 -7.75 -11.48
N MET A 280 -6.98 -7.72 -10.21
CA MET A 280 -6.05 -7.54 -9.09
C MET A 280 -5.06 -8.70 -8.97
N ARG A 281 -5.49 -9.97 -9.17
CA ARG A 281 -4.57 -11.12 -9.17
C ARG A 281 -3.52 -11.03 -10.27
N ARG A 282 -3.90 -10.62 -11.49
CA ARG A 282 -2.93 -10.38 -12.57
C ARG A 282 -1.93 -9.30 -12.20
N ALA A 283 -2.42 -8.19 -11.64
CA ALA A 283 -1.55 -7.10 -11.18
C ALA A 283 -0.56 -7.55 -10.10
N LEU A 284 -0.99 -8.41 -9.16
CA LEU A 284 -0.11 -8.97 -8.13
C LEU A 284 1.05 -9.79 -8.69
N LYS A 285 0.84 -10.50 -9.81
CA LYS A 285 1.90 -11.32 -10.45
C LYS A 285 3.05 -10.48 -11.00
N VAL A 286 2.79 -9.23 -11.34
CA VAL A 286 3.76 -8.32 -11.96
C VAL A 286 4.13 -7.12 -11.07
N GLY A 287 3.85 -7.19 -9.76
CA GLY A 287 4.24 -6.19 -8.78
C GLY A 287 3.39 -4.90 -8.77
N GLY A 288 2.16 -4.95 -9.32
CA GLY A 288 1.25 -3.80 -9.36
C GLY A 288 1.50 -2.83 -10.52
N THR A 289 0.80 -1.68 -10.48
CA THR A 289 0.92 -0.60 -11.48
C THR A 289 1.88 0.48 -10.99
N SER A 290 2.96 0.75 -11.71
CA SER A 290 3.77 1.96 -11.49
C SER A 290 3.46 2.97 -12.58
N PHE A 291 2.34 3.69 -12.46
CA PHE A 291 2.02 4.82 -13.35
C PHE A 291 2.89 6.04 -13.05
N ASP A 292 3.17 6.26 -11.79
CA ASP A 292 4.13 7.26 -11.36
C ASP A 292 5.39 6.53 -10.93
N ALA A 293 6.55 7.05 -11.29
CA ALA A 293 7.83 6.64 -10.71
C ALA A 293 7.85 6.76 -9.16
N LEU A 294 6.68 7.11 -8.59
CA LEU A 294 6.42 7.31 -7.17
C LEU A 294 6.06 6.02 -6.41
N TYR A 295 5.75 4.90 -7.09
CA TYR A 295 5.45 3.64 -6.42
C TYR A 295 6.45 2.58 -6.82
N VAL A 296 7.35 2.33 -5.91
CA VAL A 296 8.26 1.20 -5.94
C VAL A 296 7.89 0.26 -4.79
N ASP A 297 8.21 -1.02 -4.91
CA ASP A 297 8.12 -1.93 -3.77
C ASP A 297 9.09 -1.50 -2.66
N ALA A 298 9.08 -2.22 -1.53
CA ALA A 298 9.95 -1.90 -0.41
C ALA A 298 11.46 -1.96 -0.76
N GLU A 299 11.82 -2.52 -1.89
CA GLU A 299 13.18 -2.71 -2.41
C GLU A 299 13.52 -1.71 -3.53
N GLY A 300 12.59 -0.85 -3.93
CA GLY A 300 12.78 0.16 -4.97
C GLY A 300 12.55 -0.33 -6.40
N ALA A 301 11.93 -1.51 -6.59
CA ALA A 301 11.56 -2.00 -7.92
C ALA A 301 10.16 -1.50 -8.34
N ALA A 302 10.02 -1.12 -9.61
CA ALA A 302 8.77 -0.64 -10.19
C ALA A 302 7.91 -1.82 -10.70
N GLY A 303 6.58 -1.74 -10.50
CA GLY A 303 5.64 -2.71 -11.08
C GLY A 303 5.40 -2.46 -12.57
N PHE A 304 4.98 -3.50 -13.31
CA PHE A 304 4.83 -3.47 -14.77
C PHE A 304 3.39 -3.53 -15.29
N PHE A 305 2.38 -3.62 -14.41
CA PHE A 305 0.98 -3.80 -14.81
C PHE A 305 0.39 -2.64 -15.62
N ALA A 306 0.98 -1.45 -15.56
CA ALA A 306 0.54 -0.29 -16.35
C ALA A 306 0.44 -0.58 -17.87
N ARG A 307 1.22 -1.52 -18.39
CA ARG A 307 1.22 -1.93 -19.82
C ARG A 307 0.04 -2.82 -20.18
N GLU A 308 -0.59 -3.47 -19.21
CA GLU A 308 -1.69 -4.42 -19.40
C GLU A 308 -3.08 -3.81 -19.21
N LEU A 309 -3.17 -2.50 -18.97
CA LEU A 309 -4.44 -1.85 -18.71
C LEU A 309 -5.32 -1.79 -19.94
N GLU A 310 -6.59 -2.13 -19.74
CA GLU A 310 -7.60 -2.22 -20.80
C GLU A 310 -8.53 -1.00 -20.84
N ALA A 311 -8.68 -0.29 -19.72
CA ALA A 311 -9.59 0.85 -19.60
C ALA A 311 -8.91 2.10 -19.02
N TYR A 312 -8.30 1.97 -17.85
CA TYR A 312 -7.75 3.14 -17.14
C TYR A 312 -6.67 3.86 -17.97
N GLY A 313 -6.82 5.18 -18.11
CA GLY A 313 -5.87 6.02 -18.89
C GLY A 313 -6.01 5.92 -20.40
N ARG A 314 -6.96 5.14 -20.94
CA ARG A 314 -7.10 4.88 -22.38
C ARG A 314 -8.21 5.67 -23.07
N ALA A 315 -8.64 6.78 -22.50
CA ALA A 315 -9.62 7.67 -23.15
C ALA A 315 -9.11 8.17 -24.52
N GLY A 316 -9.98 8.13 -25.54
CA GLY A 316 -9.64 8.46 -26.92
C GLY A 316 -9.00 7.33 -27.73
N GLN A 317 -8.59 6.23 -27.09
CA GLN A 317 -8.06 5.04 -27.75
C GLN A 317 -9.19 4.06 -28.13
N GLU A 318 -8.92 3.13 -28.99
CA GLU A 318 -9.85 2.06 -29.33
C GLU A 318 -10.00 1.04 -28.19
N CYS A 319 -11.23 0.64 -27.94
CA CYS A 319 -11.53 -0.47 -27.04
C CYS A 319 -10.98 -1.78 -27.63
N ARG A 320 -10.06 -2.45 -26.95
CA ARG A 320 -9.45 -3.69 -27.43
C ARG A 320 -10.44 -4.84 -27.65
N ARG A 321 -11.68 -4.72 -27.11
CA ARG A 321 -12.72 -5.75 -27.28
C ARG A 321 -13.61 -5.51 -28.51
N CYS A 322 -13.92 -4.25 -28.86
CA CYS A 322 -14.93 -3.96 -29.87
C CYS A 322 -14.58 -2.82 -30.84
N GLY A 323 -13.41 -2.21 -30.75
CA GLY A 323 -12.93 -1.12 -31.60
C GLY A 323 -13.56 0.25 -31.34
N ALA A 324 -14.63 0.36 -30.52
CA ALA A 324 -15.24 1.66 -30.23
C ALA A 324 -14.30 2.56 -29.43
N THR A 325 -14.31 3.86 -29.70
CA THR A 325 -13.49 4.84 -28.96
C THR A 325 -13.87 4.87 -27.48
N MET A 326 -12.88 4.69 -26.60
CA MET A 326 -13.03 4.78 -25.15
C MET A 326 -13.33 6.23 -24.74
N GLN A 327 -14.28 6.39 -23.85
CA GLN A 327 -14.71 7.69 -23.35
C GLN A 327 -14.24 7.93 -21.92
N ARG A 328 -14.13 9.20 -21.54
CA ARG A 328 -13.83 9.64 -20.18
C ARG A 328 -14.99 10.45 -19.63
N GLN A 329 -15.33 10.19 -18.36
CA GLN A 329 -16.26 11.01 -17.58
C GLN A 329 -15.73 11.18 -16.16
N VAL A 330 -16.32 12.10 -15.40
CA VAL A 330 -16.02 12.30 -13.97
C VAL A 330 -17.18 11.77 -13.15
N ILE A 331 -16.87 10.88 -12.20
CA ILE A 331 -17.84 10.31 -11.26
C ILE A 331 -17.28 10.49 -9.84
N GLY A 332 -18.00 11.22 -8.97
CA GLY A 332 -17.57 11.45 -7.59
C GLY A 332 -16.16 12.06 -7.49
N ALA A 333 -15.89 13.12 -8.26
CA ALA A 333 -14.60 13.81 -8.35
C ALA A 333 -13.43 12.94 -8.85
N ARG A 334 -13.68 11.77 -9.45
CA ARG A 334 -12.66 10.88 -10.01
C ARG A 334 -12.90 10.63 -11.49
N SER A 335 -11.80 10.53 -12.24
CA SER A 335 -11.89 10.14 -13.66
C SER A 335 -12.36 8.70 -13.77
N HIS A 336 -13.17 8.42 -14.77
CA HIS A 336 -13.61 7.09 -15.17
C HIS A 336 -13.45 6.95 -16.67
N THR A 337 -12.75 5.92 -17.12
CA THR A 337 -12.60 5.56 -18.52
C THR A 337 -13.42 4.31 -18.81
N PHE A 338 -14.22 4.34 -19.88
CA PHE A 338 -15.13 3.25 -20.21
C PHE A 338 -15.35 3.12 -21.72
N CYS A 339 -15.79 1.95 -22.16
CA CYS A 339 -16.26 1.73 -23.53
C CYS A 339 -17.77 1.95 -23.62
N PRO A 340 -18.27 2.93 -24.40
CA PRO A 340 -19.71 3.23 -24.49
C PRO A 340 -20.51 2.08 -25.13
N ARG A 341 -19.87 1.25 -25.95
CA ARG A 341 -20.50 0.09 -26.60
C ARG A 341 -20.58 -1.13 -25.68
N CYS A 342 -19.51 -1.41 -24.91
CA CYS A 342 -19.45 -2.60 -24.04
C CYS A 342 -20.11 -2.37 -22.68
N GLN A 343 -20.07 -1.15 -22.15
CA GLN A 343 -20.51 -0.78 -20.79
C GLN A 343 -21.72 0.15 -20.86
N ARG A 344 -22.88 -0.40 -21.24
CA ARG A 344 -24.12 0.38 -21.29
C ARG A 344 -24.67 0.63 -19.89
N ARG A 345 -25.19 1.84 -19.66
CA ARG A 345 -25.83 2.21 -18.39
C ARG A 345 -27.19 1.50 -18.26
N TRP A 346 -27.44 0.95 -17.06
CA TRP A 346 -28.73 0.36 -16.70
C TRP A 346 -29.45 1.24 -15.67
N GLY A 347 -30.78 1.14 -15.60
CA GLY A 347 -31.58 1.79 -14.55
C GLY A 347 -31.83 3.29 -14.77
N THR A 348 -31.67 3.80 -16.00
CA THR A 348 -32.27 5.05 -16.43
C THR A 348 -33.64 4.72 -17.00
N SER A 349 -34.65 4.51 -16.16
CA SER A 349 -36.03 4.67 -16.59
C SER A 349 -36.27 6.16 -16.77
N SER A 350 -36.73 6.53 -17.94
CA SER A 350 -37.28 7.84 -18.29
C SER A 350 -38.37 8.24 -17.32
#